data_3e3f219386b8f89687172bf9fcca4a23
#
_entry.id   3e3f219386b8f89687172bf9fcca4a23
#
_cell.length_a   1.000
_cell.length_b   1.000
_cell.length_c   1.000
_cell.angle_alpha   90.00
_cell.angle_beta   90.00
_cell.angle_gamma   90.00
#
_symmetry.space_group_name_H-M   'P 1'
#
loop_
_entity.id
_entity.type
_entity.pdbx_description
1 polymer ?
#
loop_
_entity_poly.entity_id
_entity_poly.type
_entity_poly.pdbx_seq_one_letter_code
_entity_poly.pdbx_strand_id
1 'polypeptide(L)'
;PNLFKHYNFELADYTRERLSDCVVKFFKNVQYSFVGTFIGMVCGLVPAVSTVLATNVAHKIVRWYEKYPNNIPSYRALISAESANNSAILVTLLPLIVLGIPITGSEALLVSILERNVIDLIRGLCW
;
A
#
# COMPACT_ATOMS: atom_id res chain seq x y z
N PRO A 1 26.55 22.78 1.88
CA PRO A 1 26.21 23.85 2.77
C PRO A 1 24.77 24.31 2.48
N ASN A 2 23.89 24.28 3.45
CA ASN A 2 22.53 24.88 3.45
C ASN A 2 21.37 24.20 2.73
N LEU A 3 21.34 22.89 2.56
CA LEU A 3 20.13 22.18 2.09
C LEU A 3 19.02 22.05 3.18
N PHE A 4 19.32 22.39 4.43
CA PHE A 4 18.34 22.28 5.53
C PHE A 4 17.69 23.61 5.95
N LYS A 5 17.92 24.72 5.24
CA LYS A 5 17.49 26.05 5.68
C LYS A 5 16.09 26.48 5.23
N HIS A 6 15.32 25.66 4.55
CA HIS A 6 13.98 26.01 4.08
C HIS A 6 12.87 25.02 4.44
N TYR A 7 13.12 24.07 5.35
CA TYR A 7 12.01 23.44 6.03
C TYR A 7 11.74 24.23 7.32
N ASN A 8 11.15 25.42 7.16
CA ASN A 8 10.24 25.89 8.19
C ASN A 8 9.09 24.86 8.18
N PHE A 9 9.31 23.76 8.89
CA PHE A 9 8.24 22.95 9.40
C PHE A 9 7.53 23.87 10.40
N GLU A 10 6.66 24.75 9.93
CA GLU A 10 5.53 25.14 10.72
C GLU A 10 4.89 23.84 11.10
N LEU A 11 5.10 23.43 12.34
CA LEU A 11 4.24 22.50 13.02
C LEU A 11 2.86 23.13 12.88
N ALA A 12 2.22 22.89 11.74
CA ALA A 12 0.82 23.17 11.54
C ALA A 12 0.17 22.58 12.77
N ASP A 13 -0.50 23.44 13.50
CA ASP A 13 -1.23 23.14 14.72
C ASP A 13 -1.93 21.79 14.47
N TYR A 14 -1.30 20.71 14.97
CA TYR A 14 -1.81 19.38 14.81
C TYR A 14 -3.00 19.31 15.74
N THR A 15 -4.08 19.94 15.26
CA THR A 15 -5.39 19.79 15.88
C THR A 15 -5.62 18.29 15.88
N ARG A 16 -5.58 17.72 17.06
CA ARG A 16 -5.81 16.30 17.34
C ARG A 16 -7.21 15.98 16.85
N GLU A 17 -7.33 15.73 15.53
CA GLU A 17 -8.61 15.32 14.95
C GLU A 17 -9.03 14.05 15.67
N ARG A 18 -10.26 14.02 16.15
CA ARG A 18 -10.80 12.83 16.80
C ARG A 18 -10.83 11.70 15.76
N LEU A 19 -10.48 10.50 16.17
CA LEU A 19 -10.53 9.31 15.30
C LEU A 19 -11.90 9.15 14.62
N SER A 20 -12.98 9.55 15.30
CA SER A 20 -14.33 9.58 14.73
C SER A 20 -14.44 10.44 13.49
N ASP A 21 -13.79 11.62 13.47
CA ASP A 21 -13.85 12.54 12.34
C ASP A 21 -13.06 12.02 11.15
N CYS A 22 -11.93 11.35 11.41
CA CYS A 22 -11.16 10.65 10.38
C CYS A 22 -11.94 9.50 9.75
N VAL A 23 -12.65 8.71 10.56
CA VAL A 23 -13.49 7.60 10.09
C VAL A 23 -14.64 8.12 9.23
N VAL A 24 -15.33 9.17 9.65
CA VAL A 24 -16.41 9.79 8.87
C VAL A 24 -15.90 10.35 7.55
N LYS A 25 -14.75 11.03 7.57
CA LYS A 25 -14.10 11.53 6.34
C LYS A 25 -13.72 10.40 5.40
N PHE A 26 -13.24 9.27 5.93
CA PHE A 26 -12.92 8.08 5.14
C PHE A 26 -14.17 7.52 4.45
N PHE A 27 -15.25 7.26 5.20
CA PHE A 27 -16.49 6.74 4.62
C PHE A 27 -17.09 7.65 3.57
N LYS A 28 -17.00 8.97 3.76
CA LYS A 28 -17.46 9.95 2.77
C LYS A 28 -16.66 9.91 1.46
N ASN A 29 -15.42 9.43 1.51
CA ASN A 29 -14.51 9.39 0.36
C ASN A 29 -14.14 7.94 -0.06
N VAL A 30 -14.94 6.96 0.35
CA VAL A 30 -14.70 5.54 0.07
C VAL A 30 -14.60 5.22 -1.43
N GLN A 31 -15.25 6.00 -2.29
CA GLN A 31 -15.14 5.88 -3.74
C GLN A 31 -13.69 5.99 -4.25
N TYR A 32 -12.87 6.83 -3.64
CA TYR A 32 -11.44 6.95 -4.01
C TYR A 32 -10.62 5.74 -3.57
N SER A 33 -11.04 5.09 -2.48
CA SER A 33 -10.47 3.82 -2.05
C SER A 33 -10.76 2.70 -3.07
N PHE A 34 -11.98 2.63 -3.60
CA PHE A 34 -12.31 1.66 -4.65
C PHE A 34 -11.49 1.89 -5.93
N VAL A 35 -11.31 3.14 -6.35
CA VAL A 35 -10.46 3.47 -7.50
C VAL A 35 -9.01 3.01 -7.25
N GLY A 36 -8.46 3.31 -6.08
CA GLY A 36 -7.12 2.86 -5.69
C GLY A 36 -7.01 1.35 -5.67
N THR A 37 -7.95 0.66 -5.05
CA THR A 37 -7.99 -0.81 -4.99
C THR A 37 -7.98 -1.42 -6.38
N PHE A 38 -8.80 -0.94 -7.29
CA PHE A 38 -8.85 -1.44 -8.66
C PHE A 38 -7.51 -1.26 -9.40
N ILE A 39 -6.90 -0.07 -9.28
CA ILE A 39 -5.59 0.21 -9.88
C ILE A 39 -4.51 -0.70 -9.28
N GLY A 40 -4.54 -0.89 -7.96
CA GLY A 40 -3.61 -1.76 -7.25
C GLY A 40 -3.75 -3.22 -7.67
N MET A 41 -4.99 -3.71 -7.86
CA MET A 41 -5.24 -5.06 -8.36
C MET A 41 -4.66 -5.27 -9.75
N VAL A 42 -4.91 -4.34 -10.67
CA VAL A 42 -4.38 -4.44 -12.05
C VAL A 42 -2.84 -4.39 -12.07
N CYS A 43 -2.25 -3.49 -11.30
CA CYS A 43 -0.80 -3.38 -11.19
C CYS A 43 -0.17 -4.61 -10.51
N GLY A 44 -0.83 -5.16 -9.48
CA GLY A 44 -0.36 -6.33 -8.74
C GLY A 44 -0.36 -7.64 -9.56
N LEU A 45 -1.22 -7.74 -10.59
CA LEU A 45 -1.24 -8.89 -11.51
C LEU A 45 -0.02 -8.93 -12.43
N VAL A 46 0.65 -7.79 -12.63
CA VAL A 46 1.82 -7.74 -13.52
C VAL A 46 3.08 -8.06 -12.70
N PRO A 47 3.75 -9.20 -12.94
CA PRO A 47 4.97 -9.55 -12.24
C PRO A 47 6.03 -8.47 -12.47
N ALA A 48 6.81 -8.17 -11.45
CA ALA A 48 7.85 -7.13 -11.43
C ALA A 48 7.35 -5.68 -11.40
N VAL A 49 6.05 -5.41 -11.41
CA VAL A 49 5.53 -4.06 -11.16
C VAL A 49 5.59 -3.79 -9.66
N SER A 50 6.36 -2.74 -9.32
CA SER A 50 6.51 -2.31 -7.93
C SER A 50 5.20 -1.75 -7.38
N THR A 51 4.89 -2.06 -6.11
CA THR A 51 3.79 -1.45 -5.36
C THR A 51 3.88 0.08 -5.35
N VAL A 52 5.10 0.62 -5.41
CA VAL A 52 5.37 2.06 -5.55
C VAL A 52 4.80 2.61 -6.87
N LEU A 53 4.86 1.83 -7.97
CA LEU A 53 4.26 2.27 -9.22
C LEU A 53 2.73 2.32 -9.11
N ALA A 54 2.09 1.31 -8.52
CA ALA A 54 0.65 1.28 -8.27
C ALA A 54 0.20 2.50 -7.45
N THR A 55 0.91 2.79 -6.37
CA THR A 55 0.68 3.94 -5.48
C THR A 55 0.77 5.26 -6.23
N ASN A 56 1.84 5.46 -7.03
CA ASN A 56 2.05 6.68 -7.80
C ASN A 56 0.99 6.87 -8.89
N VAL A 57 0.60 5.79 -9.57
CA VAL A 57 -0.43 5.83 -10.62
C VAL A 57 -1.78 6.21 -10.01
N ALA A 58 -2.18 5.55 -8.91
CA ALA A 58 -3.43 5.82 -8.22
C ALA A 58 -3.49 7.28 -7.73
N HIS A 59 -2.41 7.76 -7.11
CA HIS A 59 -2.30 9.14 -6.66
C HIS A 59 -2.44 10.15 -7.81
N LYS A 60 -1.75 9.93 -8.95
CA LYS A 60 -1.82 10.81 -10.11
C LYS A 60 -3.19 10.82 -10.77
N ILE A 61 -3.84 9.65 -10.90
CA ILE A 61 -5.17 9.54 -11.50
C ILE A 61 -6.19 10.35 -10.71
N VAL A 62 -6.21 10.22 -9.38
CA VAL A 62 -7.15 10.97 -8.55
C VAL A 62 -6.87 12.48 -8.61
N ARG A 63 -5.61 12.88 -8.59
CA ARG A 63 -5.25 14.29 -8.73
C ARG A 63 -5.65 14.86 -10.08
N TRP A 64 -5.47 14.12 -11.14
CA TRP A 64 -5.88 14.53 -12.49
C TRP A 64 -7.41 14.66 -12.59
N TYR A 65 -8.14 13.73 -12.00
CA TYR A 65 -9.60 13.76 -11.98
C TYR A 65 -10.14 14.97 -11.19
N GLU A 66 -9.54 15.29 -10.06
CA GLU A 66 -9.95 16.41 -9.21
C GLU A 66 -9.46 17.78 -9.71
N LYS A 67 -8.60 17.83 -10.74
CA LYS A 67 -7.96 19.06 -11.25
C LYS A 67 -7.25 19.89 -10.16
N TYR A 68 -6.75 19.22 -9.12
CA TYR A 68 -6.03 19.91 -8.05
C TYR A 68 -4.66 20.39 -8.52
N PRO A 69 -4.25 21.63 -8.20
CA PRO A 69 -2.90 22.10 -8.45
C PRO A 69 -1.88 21.25 -7.69
N ASN A 70 -0.73 21.01 -8.31
CA ASN A 70 0.30 20.08 -7.80
C ASN A 70 0.87 20.47 -6.42
N ASN A 71 0.66 21.68 -5.97
CA ASN A 71 1.23 22.22 -4.73
C ASN A 71 0.33 22.02 -3.50
N ILE A 72 -0.91 21.51 -3.67
CA ILE A 72 -1.83 21.31 -2.55
C ILE A 72 -1.94 19.82 -2.25
N PRO A 73 -1.70 19.38 -1.00
CA PRO A 73 -1.87 17.98 -0.62
C PRO A 73 -3.36 17.58 -0.72
N SER A 74 -3.64 16.48 -1.43
CA SER A 74 -4.99 15.92 -1.53
C SER A 74 -5.08 14.66 -0.69
N TYR A 75 -5.85 14.67 0.39
CA TYR A 75 -6.10 13.49 1.22
C TYR A 75 -6.86 12.39 0.46
N ARG A 76 -7.66 12.75 -0.56
CA ARG A 76 -8.37 11.78 -1.40
C ARG A 76 -7.41 11.00 -2.29
N ALA A 77 -6.41 11.69 -2.86
CA ALA A 77 -5.33 11.05 -3.61
C ALA A 77 -4.49 10.14 -2.70
N LEU A 78 -4.29 10.53 -1.44
CA LEU A 78 -3.59 9.71 -0.44
C LEU A 78 -4.38 8.44 -0.11
N ILE A 79 -5.70 8.54 0.15
CA ILE A 79 -6.57 7.38 0.38
C ILE A 79 -6.50 6.40 -0.80
N SER A 80 -6.57 6.91 -2.04
CA SER A 80 -6.46 6.08 -3.23
C SER A 80 -5.09 5.40 -3.35
N ALA A 81 -4.03 6.12 -3.06
CA ALA A 81 -2.65 5.62 -3.10
C ALA A 81 -2.42 4.48 -2.08
N GLU A 82 -2.87 4.67 -0.84
CA GLU A 82 -2.76 3.65 0.21
C GLU A 82 -3.61 2.40 -0.10
N SER A 83 -4.81 2.59 -0.63
CA SER A 83 -5.66 1.47 -1.06
C SER A 83 -5.04 0.70 -2.23
N ALA A 84 -4.37 1.40 -3.15
CA ALA A 84 -3.65 0.76 -4.26
C ALA A 84 -2.44 -0.05 -3.77
N ASN A 85 -1.69 0.48 -2.81
CA ASN A 85 -0.55 -0.22 -2.22
C ASN A 85 -0.99 -1.55 -1.57
N ASN A 86 -2.00 -1.49 -0.71
CA ASN A 86 -2.51 -2.66 0.00
C ASN A 86 -3.08 -3.72 -0.95
N SER A 87 -3.86 -3.31 -1.95
CA SER A 87 -4.44 -4.25 -2.92
C SER A 87 -3.39 -4.86 -3.84
N ALA A 88 -2.37 -4.09 -4.25
CA ALA A 88 -1.26 -4.62 -5.05
C ALA A 88 -0.50 -5.71 -4.28
N ILE A 89 -0.17 -5.49 -3.00
CA ILE A 89 0.50 -6.49 -2.16
C ILE A 89 -0.35 -7.77 -2.04
N LEU A 90 -1.66 -7.64 -1.80
CA LEU A 90 -2.54 -8.80 -1.69
C LEU A 90 -2.60 -9.62 -2.98
N VAL A 91 -2.61 -8.95 -4.13
CA VAL A 91 -2.66 -9.62 -5.44
C VAL A 91 -1.33 -10.30 -5.78
N THR A 92 -0.19 -9.73 -5.41
CA THR A 92 1.10 -10.40 -5.61
C THR A 92 1.23 -11.70 -4.82
N LEU A 93 0.52 -11.84 -3.70
CA LEU A 93 0.47 -13.09 -2.92
C LEU A 93 -0.37 -14.20 -3.57
N LEU A 94 -1.24 -13.88 -4.53
CA LEU A 94 -2.11 -14.88 -5.17
C LEU A 94 -1.32 -16.02 -5.85
N PRO A 95 -0.29 -15.77 -6.66
CA PRO A 95 0.51 -16.84 -7.25
C PRO A 95 1.19 -17.71 -6.21
N LEU A 96 1.64 -17.14 -5.11
CA LEU A 96 2.22 -17.90 -4.00
C LEU A 96 1.20 -18.84 -3.37
N ILE A 97 -0.02 -18.35 -3.11
CA ILE A 97 -1.07 -19.15 -2.45
C ILE A 97 -1.63 -20.22 -3.39
N VAL A 98 -1.84 -19.87 -4.67
CA VAL A 98 -2.50 -20.75 -5.64
C VAL A 98 -1.54 -21.75 -6.27
N LEU A 99 -0.33 -21.30 -6.62
CA LEU A 99 0.66 -22.10 -7.36
C LEU A 99 1.85 -22.54 -6.48
N GLY A 100 1.99 -21.99 -5.27
CA GLY A 100 3.16 -22.23 -4.41
C GLY A 100 4.45 -21.61 -4.93
N ILE A 101 4.38 -20.68 -5.89
CA ILE A 101 5.55 -20.09 -6.55
C ILE A 101 5.77 -18.67 -6.01
N PRO A 102 6.87 -18.43 -5.29
CA PRO A 102 7.22 -17.08 -4.86
C PRO A 102 7.70 -16.24 -6.07
N ILE A 103 7.12 -15.06 -6.27
CA ILE A 103 7.52 -14.15 -7.34
C ILE A 103 8.46 -13.06 -6.80
N THR A 104 8.32 -12.70 -5.53
CA THR A 104 9.12 -11.67 -4.88
C THR A 104 10.12 -12.28 -3.89
N GLY A 105 11.21 -11.54 -3.60
CA GLY A 105 12.21 -11.98 -2.62
C GLY A 105 11.62 -12.11 -1.20
N SER A 106 10.68 -11.28 -0.82
CA SER A 106 9.97 -11.36 0.47
C SER A 106 9.09 -12.60 0.57
N GLU A 107 8.44 -13.01 -0.51
CA GLU A 107 7.66 -14.24 -0.59
C GLU A 107 8.55 -15.49 -0.50
N ALA A 108 9.70 -15.46 -1.17
CA ALA A 108 10.68 -16.55 -1.08
C ALA A 108 11.20 -16.73 0.35
N LEU A 109 11.47 -15.65 1.08
CA LEU A 109 11.82 -15.70 2.49
C LEU A 109 10.67 -16.24 3.35
N LEU A 110 9.42 -15.82 3.09
CA LEU A 110 8.26 -16.31 3.80
C LEU A 110 8.12 -17.83 3.64
N VAL A 111 8.21 -18.34 2.41
CA VAL A 111 8.16 -19.79 2.12
C VAL A 111 9.26 -20.52 2.85
N SER A 112 10.50 -20.05 2.80
CA SER A 112 11.63 -20.70 3.46
C SER A 112 11.48 -20.77 4.99
N ILE A 113 10.90 -19.74 5.60
CA ILE A 113 10.59 -19.71 7.04
C ILE A 113 9.47 -20.70 7.37
N LEU A 114 8.42 -20.74 6.56
CA LEU A 114 7.30 -21.67 6.76
C LEU A 114 7.75 -23.12 6.63
N GLU A 115 8.53 -23.46 5.60
CA GLU A 115 9.07 -24.82 5.40
C GLU A 115 9.94 -25.24 6.58
N ARG A 116 10.78 -24.36 7.08
CA ARG A 116 11.64 -24.63 8.24
C ARG A 116 10.80 -24.95 9.49
N ASN A 117 9.81 -24.13 9.78
CA ASN A 117 8.94 -24.32 10.93
C ASN A 117 8.10 -25.59 10.81
N VAL A 118 7.60 -25.94 9.62
CA VAL A 118 6.84 -27.16 9.38
C VAL A 118 7.73 -28.38 9.56
N ILE A 119 8.98 -28.38 9.05
CA ILE A 119 9.93 -29.46 9.23
C ILE A 119 10.28 -29.67 10.72
N ASP A 120 10.50 -28.58 11.45
CA ASP A 120 10.81 -28.63 12.88
C ASP A 120 9.61 -29.15 13.69
N LEU A 121 8.38 -28.79 13.31
CA LEU A 121 7.15 -29.28 13.93
C LEU A 121 6.97 -30.80 13.68
N ILE A 122 7.22 -31.27 12.46
CA ILE A 122 7.14 -32.70 12.11
C ILE A 122 8.20 -33.49 12.87
N ARG A 123 9.42 -32.97 12.96
CA ARG A 123 10.48 -33.59 13.75
C ARG A 123 10.14 -33.67 15.23
N GLY A 124 9.50 -32.62 15.80
CA GLY A 124 9.06 -32.59 17.19
C GLY A 124 7.89 -33.54 17.50
N LEU A 125 7.09 -33.92 16.49
CA LEU A 125 5.99 -34.88 16.63
C LEU A 125 6.42 -36.35 16.46
N CYS A 126 7.62 -36.60 15.92
CA CYS A 126 8.15 -37.95 15.69
C CYS A 126 9.02 -38.46 16.86
N TRP A 127 9.07 -37.78 17.99
CA TRP A 127 9.65 -38.19 19.27
C TRP A 127 8.52 -38.31 20.31
#